data_087ede2fd339074c651b3f156c65d27d
#
_entry.id   087ede2fd339074c651b3f156c65d27d
#
_cell.length_a   1.000
_cell.length_b   1.000
_cell.length_c   1.000
_cell.angle_alpha   90.00
_cell.angle_beta   90.00
_cell.angle_gamma   90.00
#
_symmetry.space_group_name_H-M   'P 1'
#
loop_
_entity.id
_entity.type
_entity.pdbx_description
1 polymer ?
#
loop_
_entity_poly.entity_id
_entity_poly.type
_entity_poly.pdbx_seq_one_letter_code
_entity_poly.pdbx_strand_id
1 'polypeptide(L)'
;GNRIGVIVELNCETDFVARTDNFKSLAHELAMQIAAMRPKWVSQDDIPEAERTRKREELVASAKADPKNANKPAEILDKIIDGQLNKYFSELVLLDQNYWKDDSKTIGTLVKEEMAKLGENIVVRRFARLELGVSED
;
A
#
# COMPACT_ATOMS: atom_id res chain seq x y z
N GLY A 1 16.63 -15.27 -6.66
CA GLY A 1 18.01 -15.21 -6.21
C GLY A 1 18.17 -15.20 -4.70
N ASN A 2 17.12 -15.57 -3.93
CA ASN A 2 17.16 -15.67 -2.45
C ASN A 2 17.58 -14.36 -1.76
N ARG A 3 17.25 -13.23 -2.33
CA ARG A 3 17.61 -11.92 -1.78
C ARG A 3 16.46 -11.21 -1.06
N ILE A 4 15.23 -11.62 -1.31
CA ILE A 4 14.02 -11.02 -0.74
C ILE A 4 13.17 -12.14 -0.17
N GLY A 5 12.76 -12.01 1.09
CA GLY A 5 11.79 -12.87 1.74
C GLY A 5 10.55 -12.07 2.12
N VAL A 6 9.37 -12.66 1.90
CA VAL A 6 8.09 -12.05 2.27
C VAL A 6 7.23 -13.09 2.97
N ILE A 7 6.62 -12.69 4.07
CA ILE A 7 5.56 -13.43 4.75
C ILE A 7 4.35 -12.53 4.81
N VAL A 8 3.18 -13.04 4.40
CA VAL A 8 1.90 -12.32 4.49
C VAL A 8 0.90 -13.18 5.26
N GLU A 9 0.20 -12.55 6.20
CA GLU A 9 -0.93 -13.17 6.91
C GLU A 9 -2.22 -12.76 6.21
N LEU A 10 -2.89 -13.75 5.61
CA LEU A 10 -4.16 -13.59 4.92
C LEU A 10 -5.21 -14.42 5.65
N ASN A 11 -6.24 -13.77 6.15
CA ASN A 11 -7.28 -14.40 6.97
C ASN A 11 -8.59 -14.51 6.21
N CYS A 12 -9.31 -15.60 6.43
CA CYS A 12 -10.67 -15.84 5.94
C CYS A 12 -11.53 -16.41 7.08
N GLU A 13 -12.79 -16.76 6.79
CA GLU A 13 -13.73 -17.17 7.84
C GLU A 13 -13.63 -18.67 8.19
N THR A 14 -13.29 -19.52 7.19
CA THR A 14 -13.27 -20.98 7.39
C THR A 14 -11.98 -21.62 6.88
N ASP A 15 -11.64 -22.77 7.47
CA ASP A 15 -10.57 -23.62 6.98
C ASP A 15 -10.81 -24.16 5.57
N PHE A 16 -12.07 -24.31 5.19
CA PHE A 16 -12.43 -24.78 3.85
C PHE A 16 -11.91 -23.83 2.78
N VAL A 17 -12.17 -22.54 2.95
CA VAL A 17 -11.66 -21.50 2.04
C VAL A 17 -10.15 -21.39 2.11
N ALA A 18 -9.57 -21.43 3.30
CA ALA A 18 -8.11 -21.35 3.49
C ALA A 18 -7.35 -22.43 2.74
N ARG A 19 -7.96 -23.60 2.52
CA ARG A 19 -7.33 -24.72 1.82
C ARG A 19 -7.53 -24.70 0.30
N THR A 20 -8.36 -23.81 -0.21
CA THR A 20 -8.61 -23.71 -1.65
C THR A 20 -7.37 -23.19 -2.40
N ASP A 21 -7.22 -23.63 -3.65
CA ASP A 21 -6.15 -23.17 -4.52
C ASP A 21 -6.30 -21.68 -4.80
N ASN A 22 -7.52 -21.18 -4.95
CA ASN A 22 -7.78 -19.75 -5.19
C ASN A 22 -7.29 -18.88 -4.03
N PHE A 23 -7.56 -19.28 -2.78
CA PHE A 23 -7.08 -18.53 -1.61
C PHE A 23 -5.56 -18.55 -1.50
N LYS A 24 -4.94 -19.72 -1.71
CA LYS A 24 -3.48 -19.86 -1.71
C LYS A 24 -2.83 -19.05 -2.82
N SER A 25 -3.44 -19.02 -3.99
CA SER A 25 -2.99 -18.22 -5.12
C SER A 25 -3.05 -16.73 -4.81
N LEU A 26 -4.12 -16.25 -4.18
CA LEU A 26 -4.23 -14.87 -3.73
C LEU A 26 -3.10 -14.51 -2.75
N ALA A 27 -2.85 -15.36 -1.77
CA ALA A 27 -1.76 -15.16 -0.81
C ALA A 27 -0.41 -15.04 -1.52
N HIS A 28 -0.15 -15.90 -2.49
CA HIS A 28 1.08 -15.87 -3.29
C HIS A 28 1.19 -14.57 -4.10
N GLU A 29 0.12 -14.14 -4.75
CA GLU A 29 0.09 -12.90 -5.53
C GLU A 29 0.34 -11.67 -4.65
N LEU A 30 -0.22 -11.65 -3.44
CA LEU A 30 0.04 -10.58 -2.48
C LEU A 30 1.51 -10.57 -2.03
N ALA A 31 2.10 -11.73 -1.78
CA ALA A 31 3.51 -11.83 -1.43
C ALA A 31 4.41 -11.33 -2.58
N MET A 32 4.07 -11.64 -3.82
CA MET A 32 4.78 -11.15 -5.00
C MET A 32 4.68 -9.63 -5.14
N GLN A 33 3.49 -9.08 -4.91
CA GLN A 33 3.26 -7.64 -4.91
C GLN A 33 4.13 -6.94 -3.86
N ILE A 34 4.16 -7.47 -2.65
CA ILE A 34 4.96 -6.93 -1.55
C ILE A 34 6.44 -6.98 -1.88
N ALA A 35 6.91 -8.09 -2.43
CA ALA A 35 8.30 -8.23 -2.85
C ALA A 35 8.70 -7.20 -3.90
N ALA A 36 7.86 -7.00 -4.92
CA ALA A 36 8.14 -6.14 -6.06
C ALA A 36 7.95 -4.64 -5.76
N MET A 37 6.88 -4.28 -5.06
CA MET A 37 6.44 -2.88 -4.91
C MET A 37 6.75 -2.25 -3.56
N ARG A 38 7.26 -3.00 -2.61
CA ARG A 38 7.78 -2.50 -1.31
C ARG A 38 6.79 -1.62 -0.52
N PRO A 39 5.53 -2.06 -0.29
CA PRO A 39 4.64 -1.30 0.56
C PRO A 39 5.16 -1.28 2.00
N LYS A 40 4.81 -0.24 2.76
CA LYS A 40 5.11 -0.14 4.19
C LYS A 40 3.94 -0.53 5.07
N TRP A 41 2.71 -0.31 4.60
CA TRP A 41 1.48 -0.53 5.37
C TRP A 41 0.48 -1.31 4.53
N VAL A 42 -0.42 -2.02 5.21
CA VAL A 42 -1.51 -2.74 4.53
C VAL A 42 -2.57 -1.75 4.05
N SER A 43 -3.03 -0.85 4.93
CA SER A 43 -4.10 0.11 4.64
C SER A 43 -3.72 1.51 5.11
N GLN A 44 -4.51 2.50 4.68
CA GLN A 44 -4.36 3.89 5.11
C GLN A 44 -4.45 4.05 6.63
N ASP A 45 -5.29 3.25 7.29
CA ASP A 45 -5.48 3.30 8.74
C ASP A 45 -4.23 2.86 9.52
N ASP A 46 -3.33 2.12 8.88
CA ASP A 46 -2.10 1.65 9.52
C ASP A 46 -0.98 2.72 9.53
N ILE A 47 -1.17 3.81 8.80
CA ILE A 47 -0.16 4.88 8.74
C ILE A 47 -0.19 5.66 10.05
N PRO A 48 0.94 5.71 10.79
CA PRO A 48 1.00 6.53 12.00
C PRO A 48 0.73 8.01 11.69
N GLU A 49 -0.02 8.67 12.57
CA GLU A 49 -0.31 10.11 12.41
C GLU A 49 0.98 10.94 12.35
N ALA A 50 1.98 10.57 13.12
CA ALA A 50 3.30 11.22 13.09
C ALA A 50 3.94 11.18 11.69
N GLU A 51 3.78 10.07 10.96
CA GLU A 51 4.29 9.93 9.58
C GLU A 51 3.55 10.86 8.60
N ARG A 52 2.23 10.96 8.74
CA ARG A 52 1.42 11.86 7.92
C ARG A 52 1.81 13.32 8.17
N THR A 53 1.95 13.70 9.42
CA THR A 53 2.33 15.06 9.83
C THR A 53 3.72 15.40 9.31
N ARG A 54 4.69 14.51 9.51
CA ARG A 54 6.06 14.70 9.05
C ARG A 54 6.14 14.92 7.54
N LYS A 55 5.46 14.06 6.78
CA LYS A 55 5.46 14.17 5.31
C LYS A 55 4.76 15.43 4.83
N ARG A 56 3.64 15.80 5.46
CA ARG A 56 2.94 17.03 5.13
C ARG A 56 3.82 18.26 5.37
N GLU A 57 4.51 18.32 6.51
CA GLU A 57 5.43 19.43 6.82
C GLU A 57 6.57 19.51 5.80
N GLU A 58 7.13 18.39 5.40
CA GLU A 58 8.16 18.30 4.36
C GLU A 58 7.65 18.85 3.02
N LEU A 59 6.44 18.46 2.61
CA LEU A 59 5.82 18.93 1.38
C LEU A 59 5.49 20.42 1.42
N VAL A 60 5.02 20.92 2.57
CA VAL A 60 4.76 22.36 2.78
C VAL A 60 6.05 23.17 2.63
N ALA A 61 7.13 22.72 3.26
CA ALA A 61 8.44 23.37 3.17
C ALA A 61 8.95 23.40 1.73
N SER A 62 8.83 22.29 1.01
CA SER A 62 9.22 22.21 -0.40
C SER A 62 8.38 23.13 -1.29
N ALA A 63 7.08 23.19 -1.04
CA ALA A 63 6.16 24.06 -1.81
C ALA A 63 6.47 25.55 -1.60
N LYS A 64 6.78 25.94 -0.36
CA LYS A 64 7.14 27.32 -0.03
C LYS A 64 8.49 27.74 -0.63
N ALA A 65 9.40 26.80 -0.77
CA ALA A 65 10.72 27.06 -1.36
C ALA A 65 10.70 27.17 -2.90
N ASP A 66 9.64 26.68 -3.55
CA ASP A 66 9.53 26.71 -5.00
C ASP A 66 9.03 28.11 -5.47
N PRO A 67 9.83 28.84 -6.27
CA PRO A 67 9.41 30.15 -6.80
C PRO A 67 8.14 30.13 -7.63
N LYS A 68 7.79 29.00 -8.23
CA LYS A 68 6.56 28.83 -9.01
C LYS A 68 5.30 28.98 -8.15
N ASN A 69 5.43 28.80 -6.85
CA ASN A 69 4.32 28.88 -5.91
C ASN A 69 4.17 30.24 -5.23
N ALA A 70 5.08 31.19 -5.49
CA ALA A 70 5.14 32.49 -4.80
C ALA A 70 3.84 33.30 -4.89
N ASN A 71 3.10 33.18 -5.99
CA ASN A 71 1.86 33.91 -6.24
C ASN A 71 0.58 33.07 -6.13
N LYS A 72 0.69 31.80 -5.70
CA LYS A 72 -0.47 30.92 -5.58
C LYS A 72 -1.21 31.17 -4.27
N PRO A 73 -2.56 31.23 -4.29
CA PRO A 73 -3.35 31.29 -3.06
C PRO A 73 -3.11 30.10 -2.16
N ALA A 74 -3.21 30.29 -0.84
CA ALA A 74 -3.02 29.24 0.16
C ALA A 74 -3.91 28.03 -0.08
N GLU A 75 -5.17 28.23 -0.49
CA GLU A 75 -6.12 27.14 -0.79
C GLU A 75 -5.66 26.26 -1.93
N ILE A 76 -5.07 26.84 -2.97
CA ILE A 76 -4.54 26.09 -4.12
C ILE A 76 -3.31 25.28 -3.71
N LEU A 77 -2.41 25.89 -2.92
CA LEU A 77 -1.25 25.20 -2.39
C LEU A 77 -1.65 24.01 -1.51
N ASP A 78 -2.64 24.17 -0.65
CA ASP A 78 -3.16 23.09 0.21
C ASP A 78 -3.69 21.93 -0.64
N LYS A 79 -4.42 22.21 -1.70
CA LYS A 79 -4.90 21.18 -2.63
C LYS A 79 -3.76 20.43 -3.32
N ILE A 80 -2.73 21.14 -3.74
CA ILE A 80 -1.54 20.55 -4.36
C ILE A 80 -0.83 19.64 -3.36
N ILE A 81 -0.65 20.11 -2.13
CA ILE A 81 -0.01 19.35 -1.05
C ILE A 81 -0.83 18.12 -0.72
N ASP A 82 -2.16 18.23 -0.59
CA ASP A 82 -3.04 17.09 -0.33
C ASP A 82 -2.93 16.04 -1.44
N GLY A 83 -2.90 16.47 -2.71
CA GLY A 83 -2.70 15.57 -3.84
C GLY A 83 -1.37 14.86 -3.82
N GLN A 84 -0.29 15.56 -3.50
CA GLN A 84 1.05 14.99 -3.37
C GLN A 84 1.14 14.02 -2.20
N LEU A 85 0.51 14.35 -1.08
CA LEU A 85 0.47 13.51 0.11
C LEU A 85 -0.28 12.20 -0.17
N ASN A 86 -1.44 12.28 -0.81
CA ASN A 86 -2.23 11.12 -1.20
C ASN A 86 -1.45 10.20 -2.16
N LYS A 87 -0.79 10.78 -3.15
CA LYS A 87 0.04 10.02 -4.09
C LYS A 87 1.18 9.31 -3.38
N TYR A 88 1.89 10.01 -2.49
CA TYR A 88 3.00 9.46 -1.73
C TYR A 88 2.57 8.24 -0.91
N PHE A 89 1.49 8.36 -0.13
CA PHE A 89 1.01 7.26 0.71
C PHE A 89 0.37 6.13 -0.09
N SER A 90 -0.31 6.43 -1.20
CA SER A 90 -0.89 5.38 -2.06
C SER A 90 0.18 4.44 -2.64
N GLU A 91 1.38 4.94 -2.88
CA GLU A 91 2.50 4.11 -3.34
C GLU A 91 3.06 3.20 -2.25
N LEU A 92 2.83 3.53 -0.97
CA LEU A 92 3.34 2.82 0.19
C LEU A 92 2.29 1.95 0.91
N VAL A 93 1.03 2.06 0.53
CA VAL A 93 -0.08 1.29 1.10
C VAL A 93 -0.44 0.15 0.16
N LEU A 94 -0.29 -1.09 0.63
CA LEU A 94 -0.49 -2.29 -0.20
C LEU A 94 -1.83 -2.28 -0.93
N LEU A 95 -2.93 -2.02 -0.22
CA LEU A 95 -4.27 -2.08 -0.80
C LEU A 95 -4.52 -1.00 -1.87
N ASP A 96 -3.77 0.10 -1.84
CA ASP A 96 -3.90 1.21 -2.78
C ASP A 96 -2.95 1.07 -3.99
N GLN A 97 -1.98 0.18 -3.92
CA GLN A 97 -1.06 -0.04 -5.03
C GLN A 97 -1.78 -0.70 -6.20
N ASN A 98 -1.38 -0.33 -7.42
CA ASN A 98 -1.83 -1.04 -8.60
C ASN A 98 -1.26 -2.45 -8.62
N TYR A 99 -2.10 -3.42 -9.00
CA TYR A 99 -1.68 -4.81 -9.10
C TYR A 99 -0.62 -4.97 -10.19
N TRP A 100 0.50 -5.58 -9.89
CA TRP A 100 1.62 -5.69 -10.82
C TRP A 100 1.32 -6.48 -12.11
N LYS A 101 0.35 -7.40 -12.06
CA LYS A 101 -0.10 -8.15 -13.24
C LYS A 101 -1.18 -7.44 -14.06
N ASP A 102 -1.88 -6.50 -13.46
CA ASP A 102 -2.99 -5.80 -14.08
C ASP A 102 -3.15 -4.42 -13.43
N ASP A 103 -2.52 -3.42 -14.01
CA ASP A 103 -2.51 -2.05 -13.47
C ASP A 103 -3.85 -1.31 -13.59
N SER A 104 -4.86 -1.93 -14.20
CA SER A 104 -6.22 -1.39 -14.23
C SER A 104 -6.97 -1.55 -12.91
N LYS A 105 -6.44 -2.31 -11.97
CA LYS A 105 -7.02 -2.49 -10.64
C LYS A 105 -5.99 -2.39 -9.53
N THR A 106 -6.47 -2.02 -8.34
CA THR A 106 -5.66 -2.00 -7.13
C THR A 106 -5.67 -3.36 -6.45
N ILE A 107 -4.74 -3.56 -5.53
CA ILE A 107 -4.72 -4.76 -4.67
C ILE A 107 -6.02 -4.84 -3.84
N GLY A 108 -6.54 -3.70 -3.34
CA GLY A 108 -7.83 -3.68 -2.64
C GLY A 108 -8.96 -4.21 -3.49
N THR A 109 -9.01 -3.86 -4.76
CA THR A 109 -10.00 -4.39 -5.72
C THR A 109 -9.80 -5.89 -5.94
N LEU A 110 -8.56 -6.34 -6.11
CA LEU A 110 -8.24 -7.77 -6.27
C LEU A 110 -8.76 -8.59 -5.08
N VAL A 111 -8.53 -8.13 -3.85
CA VAL A 111 -9.02 -8.80 -2.64
C VAL A 111 -10.55 -8.85 -2.62
N LYS A 112 -11.22 -7.75 -2.94
CA LYS A 112 -12.70 -7.68 -3.00
C LYS A 112 -13.27 -8.63 -4.05
N GLU A 113 -12.64 -8.75 -5.20
CA GLU A 113 -13.04 -9.70 -6.24
C GLU A 113 -12.94 -11.15 -5.75
N GLU A 114 -11.89 -11.49 -5.04
CA GLU A 114 -11.72 -12.83 -4.45
C GLU A 114 -12.73 -13.10 -3.33
N MET A 115 -13.05 -12.09 -2.51
CA MET A 115 -14.12 -12.19 -1.51
C MET A 115 -15.46 -12.53 -2.17
N ALA A 116 -15.78 -11.89 -3.29
CA ALA A 116 -17.00 -12.16 -4.03
C ALA A 116 -17.02 -13.58 -4.61
N LYS A 117 -15.89 -14.08 -5.11
CA LYS A 117 -15.79 -15.44 -5.67
C LYS A 117 -15.87 -16.51 -4.60
N LEU A 118 -15.22 -16.30 -3.46
CA LEU A 118 -15.13 -17.31 -2.38
C LEU A 118 -16.30 -17.23 -1.40
N GLY A 119 -17.07 -16.13 -1.42
CA GLY A 119 -18.23 -15.95 -0.56
C GLY A 119 -17.90 -15.72 0.91
N GLU A 120 -16.66 -15.40 1.24
CA GLU A 120 -16.21 -15.13 2.60
C GLU A 120 -15.46 -13.82 2.70
N ASN A 121 -15.46 -13.22 3.89
CA ASN A 121 -14.62 -12.07 4.17
C ASN A 121 -13.14 -12.49 4.19
N ILE A 122 -12.31 -11.70 3.53
CA ILE A 122 -10.85 -11.91 3.47
C ILE A 122 -10.17 -10.65 3.97
N VAL A 123 -9.23 -10.80 4.88
CA VAL A 123 -8.47 -9.69 5.46
C VAL A 123 -6.98 -9.93 5.27
N VAL A 124 -6.31 -8.98 4.66
CA VAL A 124 -4.85 -8.90 4.70
C VAL A 124 -4.49 -8.29 6.05
N ARG A 125 -4.00 -9.12 6.97
CA ARG A 125 -3.80 -8.69 8.36
C ARG A 125 -2.48 -7.94 8.54
N ARG A 126 -1.40 -8.52 8.03
CA ARG A 126 -0.04 -7.97 8.16
C ARG A 126 0.91 -8.69 7.21
N PHE A 127 2.08 -8.09 7.03
CA PHE A 127 3.16 -8.73 6.28
C PHE A 127 4.52 -8.32 6.87
N ALA A 128 5.56 -9.09 6.52
CA ALA A 128 6.95 -8.73 6.74
C ALA A 128 7.72 -8.94 5.44
N ARG A 129 8.61 -8.00 5.13
CA ARG A 129 9.48 -8.07 3.95
C ARG A 129 10.92 -7.83 4.40
N LEU A 130 11.79 -8.77 4.06
CA LEU A 130 13.21 -8.67 4.33
C LEU A 130 13.98 -8.66 2.99
N GLU A 131 14.93 -7.77 2.87
CA GLU A 131 15.79 -7.68 1.69
C GLU A 131 17.25 -7.66 2.13
N LEU A 132 18.06 -8.54 1.53
CA LEU A 132 19.47 -8.64 1.84
C LEU A 132 20.19 -7.30 1.61
N GLY A 133 20.87 -6.80 2.64
CA GLY A 133 21.63 -5.57 2.56
C GLY A 133 20.82 -4.28 2.70
N VAL A 134 19.54 -4.38 3.03
CA VAL A 134 18.68 -3.23 3.29
C VAL A 134 18.27 -3.21 4.76
N SER A 135 18.51 -2.08 5.44
CA SER A 135 18.05 -1.92 6.83
C SER A 135 16.55 -1.59 6.88
N GLU A 136 15.90 -2.04 7.93
CA GLU A 136 14.47 -1.82 8.18
C GLU A 136 14.26 -0.57 9.06
N ASP A 137 14.72 0.58 8.61
CA ASP A 137 14.49 1.83 9.35
C ASP A 137 13.20 2.54 8.94
#